data_ea8324eff1cffd2982983384ded41405
#
_entry.id   ea8324eff1cffd2982983384ded41405
#
_cell.length_a   1.000
_cell.length_b   1.000
_cell.length_c   1.000
_cell.angle_alpha   90.00
_cell.angle_beta   90.00
_cell.angle_gamma   90.00
#
_symmetry.space_group_name_H-M   'P 1'
#
loop_
_entity.id
_entity.type
_entity.pdbx_description
1 polymer ?
#
loop_
_entity_poly.entity_id
_entity_poly.type
_entity_poly.pdbx_seq_one_letter_code
_entity_poly.pdbx_strand_id
1 'polypeptide(L)'
;MAVERRTVGIGYLRWLRDLWVRRDNRWVRRYNRTAPKLLCIHSHEGAWNAYNPAGPYYGSLQMDSSFMWAYGADKLAKYGGRDARYWTARDQLAVGFRAVRARGFTPWPNTARACGLL
;
A
#
# COMPACT_ATOMS: atom_id res chain seq x y z
N MET A 1 -27.36 37.67 -2.55
CA MET A 1 -26.25 37.13 -3.39
C MET A 1 -25.17 36.47 -2.52
N ALA A 2 -24.52 37.19 -1.61
CA ALA A 2 -23.51 36.60 -0.73
C ALA A 2 -24.05 35.49 0.19
N VAL A 3 -25.28 35.64 0.71
CA VAL A 3 -25.94 34.64 1.57
C VAL A 3 -26.28 33.37 0.79
N GLU A 4 -26.78 33.50 -0.43
CA GLU A 4 -27.08 32.36 -1.30
C GLU A 4 -25.83 31.58 -1.64
N ARG A 5 -24.73 32.25 -1.99
CA ARG A 5 -23.43 31.60 -2.24
C ARG A 5 -22.92 30.86 -1.02
N ARG A 6 -23.07 31.42 0.17
CA ARG A 6 -22.69 30.74 1.42
C ARG A 6 -23.52 29.48 1.65
N THR A 7 -24.84 29.57 1.44
CA THR A 7 -25.75 28.43 1.61
C THR A 7 -25.43 27.33 0.64
N VAL A 8 -25.21 27.64 -0.64
CA VAL A 8 -24.79 26.67 -1.66
C VAL A 8 -23.40 26.11 -1.33
N GLY A 9 -22.47 26.98 -0.91
CA GLY A 9 -21.13 26.56 -0.50
C GLY A 9 -21.13 25.60 0.68
N ILE A 10 -21.96 25.87 1.70
CA ILE A 10 -22.11 24.99 2.87
C ILE A 10 -22.68 23.63 2.46
N GLY A 11 -23.72 23.61 1.63
CA GLY A 11 -24.30 22.37 1.11
C GLY A 11 -23.29 21.54 0.32
N TYR A 12 -22.53 22.19 -0.55
CA TYR A 12 -21.48 21.56 -1.33
C TYR A 12 -20.36 21.00 -0.43
N LEU A 13 -19.90 21.77 0.57
CA LEU A 13 -18.86 21.33 1.51
C LEU A 13 -19.32 20.13 2.35
N ARG A 14 -20.58 20.10 2.79
CA ARG A 14 -21.16 18.94 3.50
C ARG A 14 -21.17 17.71 2.62
N TRP A 15 -21.63 17.85 1.38
CA TRP A 15 -21.64 16.74 0.41
C TRP A 15 -20.23 16.22 0.16
N LEU A 16 -19.26 17.11 -0.04
CA LEU A 16 -17.87 16.77 -0.26
C LEU A 16 -17.27 16.05 0.95
N ARG A 17 -17.55 16.54 2.17
CA ARG A 17 -17.12 15.91 3.41
C ARG A 17 -17.69 14.50 3.54
N ASP A 18 -18.97 14.29 3.27
CA ASP A 18 -19.63 13.00 3.38
C ASP A 18 -19.06 12.02 2.34
N LEU A 19 -18.73 12.50 1.14
CA LEU A 19 -18.06 11.71 0.12
C LEU A 19 -16.66 11.24 0.57
N TRP A 20 -15.87 12.15 1.15
CA TRP A 20 -14.55 11.83 1.66
C TRP A 20 -14.60 10.86 2.84
N VAL A 21 -15.52 11.04 3.77
CA VAL A 21 -15.73 10.12 4.89
C VAL A 21 -16.06 8.71 4.39
N ARG A 22 -16.94 8.59 3.39
CA ARG A 22 -17.27 7.28 2.78
C ARG A 22 -16.06 6.64 2.09
N ARG A 23 -15.25 7.42 1.40
CA ARG A 23 -14.00 6.94 0.78
C ARG A 23 -13.00 6.47 1.82
N ASP A 24 -12.80 7.27 2.88
CA ASP A 24 -11.89 6.93 3.98
C ASP A 24 -12.33 5.65 4.68
N ASN A 25 -13.61 5.50 4.96
CA ASN A 25 -14.15 4.29 5.57
C ASN A 25 -13.96 3.05 4.70
N ARG A 26 -14.11 3.16 3.38
CA ARG A 26 -13.83 2.06 2.45
C ARG A 26 -12.36 1.72 2.41
N TRP A 27 -11.48 2.73 2.43
CA TRP A 27 -10.04 2.54 2.46
C TRP A 27 -9.60 1.86 3.75
N VAL A 28 -10.08 2.33 4.91
CA VAL A 28 -9.80 1.74 6.22
C VAL A 28 -10.26 0.28 6.27
N ARG A 29 -11.44 -0.05 5.76
CA ARG A 29 -11.92 -1.43 5.70
C ARG A 29 -11.05 -2.32 4.84
N ARG A 30 -10.60 -1.83 3.68
CA ARG A 30 -9.63 -2.54 2.83
C ARG A 30 -8.30 -2.74 3.55
N TYR A 31 -7.80 -1.69 4.16
CA TYR A 31 -6.58 -1.72 4.95
C TYR A 31 -6.68 -2.78 6.04
N ASN A 32 -7.72 -2.74 6.85
CA ASN A 32 -7.92 -3.66 7.97
C ASN A 32 -8.06 -5.12 7.52
N ARG A 33 -8.55 -5.38 6.32
CA ARG A 33 -8.60 -6.74 5.76
C ARG A 33 -7.27 -7.21 5.21
N THR A 34 -6.52 -6.33 4.58
CA THR A 34 -5.32 -6.67 3.82
C THR A 34 -4.05 -6.54 4.64
N ALA A 35 -3.96 -5.58 5.55
CA ALA A 35 -2.77 -5.35 6.34
C ALA A 35 -2.33 -6.58 7.15
N PRO A 36 -3.20 -7.31 7.87
CA PRO A 36 -2.80 -8.51 8.59
C PRO A 36 -2.22 -9.59 7.68
N LYS A 37 -2.75 -9.70 6.46
CA LYS A 37 -2.28 -10.66 5.45
C LYS A 37 -0.88 -10.30 4.95
N LEU A 38 -0.64 -9.02 4.65
CA LEU A 38 0.70 -8.54 4.27
C LEU A 38 1.69 -8.62 5.43
N LEU A 39 1.26 -8.41 6.66
CA LEU A 39 2.10 -8.58 7.84
C LEU A 39 2.48 -10.05 8.05
N CYS A 40 1.61 -10.99 7.72
CA CYS A 40 1.97 -12.41 7.70
C CYS A 40 3.06 -12.68 6.64
N ILE A 41 2.92 -12.14 5.44
CA ILE A 41 3.94 -12.24 4.40
C ILE A 41 5.27 -11.63 4.86
N HIS A 42 5.23 -10.42 5.42
CA HIS A 42 6.40 -9.77 6.01
C HIS A 42 7.10 -10.67 7.03
N SER A 43 6.36 -11.30 7.94
CA SER A 43 6.95 -12.14 8.98
C SER A 43 7.71 -13.35 8.43
N HIS A 44 7.35 -13.84 7.25
CA HIS A 44 8.01 -14.96 6.58
C HIS A 44 9.11 -14.53 5.62
N GLU A 45 8.97 -13.36 4.98
CA GLU A 45 9.93 -12.89 3.97
C GLU A 45 11.14 -12.20 4.59
N GLY A 46 10.98 -11.37 5.61
CA GLY A 46 12.09 -10.74 6.29
C GLY A 46 11.79 -9.44 6.99
N ALA A 47 12.83 -8.86 7.59
CA ALA A 47 12.76 -7.55 8.25
C ALA A 47 12.46 -6.43 7.25
N TRP A 48 12.03 -5.27 7.77
CA TRP A 48 11.73 -4.12 6.92
C TRP A 48 12.90 -3.65 6.08
N ASN A 49 14.12 -3.81 6.57
CA ASN A 49 15.37 -3.46 5.87
C ASN A 49 16.09 -4.67 5.25
N ALA A 50 15.42 -5.77 5.06
CA ALA A 50 16.00 -6.99 4.52
C ALA A 50 16.53 -6.79 3.09
N TYR A 51 17.60 -7.49 2.79
CA TYR A 51 18.18 -7.56 1.46
C TYR A 51 18.59 -8.99 1.16
N ASN A 52 18.12 -9.52 0.06
CA ASN A 52 18.50 -10.86 -0.41
C ASN A 52 19.18 -10.72 -1.80
N PRO A 53 20.49 -10.96 -1.89
CA PRO A 53 21.21 -10.79 -3.16
C PRO A 53 20.85 -11.85 -4.22
N ALA A 54 20.16 -12.92 -3.84
CA ALA A 54 19.81 -14.00 -4.77
C ALA A 54 18.79 -13.58 -5.83
N GLY A 55 17.96 -12.54 -5.53
CA GLY A 55 16.99 -11.99 -6.48
C GLY A 55 17.56 -10.95 -7.45
N PRO A 56 18.05 -9.75 -7.05
CA PRO A 56 17.97 -9.27 -5.68
C PRO A 56 16.54 -8.88 -5.26
N TYR A 57 16.30 -9.07 -3.97
CA TYR A 57 15.02 -8.73 -3.34
C TYR A 57 15.24 -7.78 -2.17
N TYR A 58 14.33 -6.82 -2.01
CA TYR A 58 14.49 -5.69 -1.10
C TYR A 58 13.29 -5.53 -0.17
N GLY A 59 13.57 -5.21 1.10
CA GLY A 59 12.57 -4.91 2.10
C GLY A 59 11.85 -6.15 2.63
N SER A 60 10.84 -5.91 3.46
CA SER A 60 10.13 -6.97 4.16
C SER A 60 9.22 -7.83 3.28
N LEU A 61 8.82 -7.29 2.14
CA LEU A 61 8.00 -8.01 1.16
C LEU A 61 8.83 -8.59 0.02
N GLN A 62 10.15 -8.47 0.11
CA GLN A 62 11.10 -9.01 -0.86
C GLN A 62 10.75 -8.60 -2.29
N MET A 63 10.73 -7.29 -2.51
CA MET A 63 10.40 -6.70 -3.80
C MET A 63 11.61 -6.71 -4.73
N ASP A 64 11.44 -7.19 -5.94
CA ASP A 64 12.44 -7.01 -6.99
C ASP A 64 12.30 -5.62 -7.67
N SER A 65 13.22 -5.32 -8.58
CA SER A 65 13.24 -4.04 -9.29
C SER A 65 11.97 -3.82 -10.11
N SER A 66 11.51 -4.83 -10.82
CA SER A 66 10.29 -4.75 -11.64
C SER A 66 9.05 -4.47 -10.79
N PHE A 67 8.95 -5.12 -9.63
CA PHE A 67 7.87 -4.90 -8.67
C PHE A 67 7.87 -3.46 -8.15
N MET A 68 9.03 -2.95 -7.73
CA MET A 68 9.15 -1.58 -7.24
C MET A 68 8.78 -0.55 -8.31
N TRP A 69 9.20 -0.74 -9.56
CA TRP A 69 8.81 0.15 -10.65
C TRP A 69 7.32 0.06 -10.98
N ALA A 70 6.75 -1.13 -10.97
CA ALA A 70 5.34 -1.32 -11.31
C ALA A 70 4.39 -0.71 -10.27
N TYR A 71 4.70 -0.87 -8.97
CA TYR A 71 3.79 -0.51 -7.89
C TYR A 71 4.29 0.58 -6.96
N GLY A 72 5.56 0.92 -7.02
CA GLY A 72 6.21 1.83 -6.09
C GLY A 72 7.05 2.92 -6.74
N ALA A 73 6.77 3.30 -7.97
CA ALA A 73 7.54 4.34 -8.68
C ALA A 73 7.56 5.67 -7.91
N ASP A 74 6.45 6.04 -7.29
CA ASP A 74 6.35 7.23 -6.44
C ASP A 74 7.22 7.13 -5.18
N LYS A 75 7.40 5.93 -4.63
CA LYS A 75 8.29 5.71 -3.49
C LYS A 75 9.75 5.75 -3.92
N LEU A 76 10.09 5.17 -5.06
CA LEU A 76 11.43 5.31 -5.63
C LEU A 76 11.79 6.79 -5.81
N ALA A 77 10.88 7.60 -6.33
CA ALA A 77 11.09 9.06 -6.45
C ALA A 77 11.24 9.73 -5.08
N LYS A 78 10.38 9.38 -4.11
CA LYS A 78 10.40 9.93 -2.75
C LYS A 78 11.73 9.67 -2.05
N TYR A 79 12.33 8.51 -2.26
CA TYR A 79 13.57 8.10 -1.61
C TYR A 79 14.82 8.27 -2.49
N GLY A 80 14.75 9.09 -3.54
CA GLY A 80 15.89 9.41 -4.38
C GLY A 80 16.43 8.21 -5.16
N GLY A 81 15.58 7.29 -5.56
CA GLY A 81 15.92 6.07 -6.29
C GLY A 81 16.32 4.90 -5.40
N ARG A 82 16.28 5.04 -4.09
CA ARG A 82 16.63 3.96 -3.16
C ARG A 82 15.53 2.89 -3.13
N ASP A 83 15.98 1.63 -2.99
CA ASP A 83 15.11 0.47 -2.96
C ASP A 83 14.28 0.36 -1.66
N ALA A 84 13.38 -0.63 -1.62
CA ALA A 84 12.40 -0.78 -0.56
C ALA A 84 13.00 -1.00 0.84
N ARG A 85 14.23 -1.48 0.98
CA ARG A 85 14.83 -1.64 2.32
C ARG A 85 15.05 -0.30 3.05
N TYR A 86 15.07 0.82 2.31
CA TYR A 86 15.19 2.17 2.86
C TYR A 86 13.86 2.86 3.09
N TRP A 87 12.76 2.27 2.61
CA TRP A 87 11.42 2.84 2.78
C TRP A 87 10.88 2.53 4.17
N THR A 88 10.03 3.42 4.68
CA THR A 88 9.31 3.13 5.92
C THR A 88 8.43 1.88 5.75
N ALA A 89 8.11 1.23 6.88
CA ALA A 89 7.16 0.11 6.88
C ALA A 89 5.83 0.49 6.21
N ARG A 90 5.33 1.68 6.51
CA ARG A 90 4.10 2.22 5.92
C ARG A 90 4.19 2.33 4.40
N ASP A 91 5.30 2.82 3.86
CA ASP A 91 5.48 2.95 2.42
C ASP A 91 5.64 1.58 1.74
N GLN A 92 6.32 0.64 2.38
CA GLN A 92 6.41 -0.73 1.88
C GLN A 92 5.03 -1.40 1.82
N LEU A 93 4.24 -1.26 2.88
CA LEU A 93 2.86 -1.78 2.91
C LEU A 93 1.98 -1.12 1.85
N ALA A 94 2.09 0.20 1.66
CA ALA A 94 1.33 0.90 0.62
C ALA A 94 1.57 0.31 -0.77
N VAL A 95 2.82 0.00 -1.08
CA VAL A 95 3.18 -0.63 -2.36
C VAL A 95 2.69 -2.08 -2.41
N GLY A 96 2.80 -2.82 -1.31
CA GLY A 96 2.22 -4.16 -1.18
C GLY A 96 0.71 -4.18 -1.42
N PHE A 97 -0.02 -3.21 -0.90
CA PHE A 97 -1.47 -3.04 -1.14
C PHE A 97 -1.78 -2.88 -2.62
N ARG A 98 -1.01 -2.07 -3.34
CA ARG A 98 -1.19 -1.87 -4.78
C ARG A 98 -0.99 -3.15 -5.56
N ALA A 99 0.02 -3.92 -5.20
CA ALA A 99 0.29 -5.22 -5.83
C ALA A 99 -0.83 -6.23 -5.55
N VAL A 100 -1.30 -6.31 -4.30
CA VAL A 100 -2.42 -7.18 -3.94
C VAL A 100 -3.68 -6.80 -4.70
N ARG A 101 -3.96 -5.52 -4.84
CA ARG A 101 -5.11 -5.05 -5.62
C ARG A 101 -5.02 -5.44 -7.09
N ALA A 102 -3.82 -5.45 -7.66
CA ALA A 102 -3.60 -5.77 -9.07
C ALA A 102 -3.49 -7.28 -9.33
N ARG A 103 -2.87 -8.04 -8.43
CA ARG A 103 -2.45 -9.42 -8.66
C ARG A 103 -2.81 -10.39 -7.53
N GLY A 104 -3.53 -9.95 -6.51
CA GLY A 104 -3.73 -10.76 -5.30
C GLY A 104 -2.41 -11.06 -4.62
N PHE A 105 -2.27 -12.25 -4.06
CA PHE A 105 -1.05 -12.67 -3.34
C PHE A 105 -0.10 -13.51 -4.21
N THR A 106 -0.31 -13.56 -5.51
CA THR A 106 0.53 -14.31 -6.45
C THR A 106 1.99 -13.86 -6.51
N PRO A 107 2.36 -12.61 -6.18
CA PRO A 107 3.77 -12.22 -6.09
C PRO A 107 4.57 -12.98 -5.00
N TRP A 108 3.88 -13.57 -4.01
CA TRP A 108 4.49 -14.29 -2.89
C TRP A 108 3.93 -15.72 -2.80
N PRO A 109 4.15 -16.59 -3.79
CA PRO A 109 3.40 -17.83 -3.89
C PRO A 109 3.63 -18.78 -2.72
N ASN A 110 4.87 -18.94 -2.27
CA ASN A 110 5.21 -19.83 -1.18
C ASN A 110 4.77 -19.28 0.18
N THR A 111 5.07 -18.01 0.43
CA THR A 111 4.72 -17.32 1.68
C THR A 111 3.22 -17.16 1.81
N ALA A 112 2.53 -16.83 0.73
CA ALA A 112 1.08 -16.71 0.73
C ALA A 112 0.40 -18.04 1.05
N ARG A 113 0.92 -19.16 0.57
CA ARG A 113 0.44 -20.49 0.97
C ARG A 113 0.66 -20.75 2.46
N ALA A 114 1.84 -20.41 2.98
CA ALA A 114 2.13 -20.53 4.41
C ALA A 114 1.20 -19.68 5.28
N CYS A 115 0.75 -18.53 4.76
CA CYS A 115 -0.22 -17.64 5.41
C CYS A 115 -1.69 -18.02 5.15
N GLY A 116 -1.94 -19.07 4.39
CA GLY A 116 -3.31 -19.49 4.05
C GLY A 116 -4.02 -18.57 3.06
N LEU A 117 -3.28 -17.85 2.22
CA LEU A 117 -3.82 -16.84 1.30
C LEU A 117 -3.93 -17.33 -0.15
N LEU A 118 -3.32 -18.46 -0.44
CA LEU A 118 -3.37 -19.16 -1.73
C LEU A 118 -3.65 -20.62 -1.53
#